data_2fa0988c09c092060edd113413ade82e
#
_entry.id   2fa0988c09c092060edd113413ade82e
#
_cell.length_a   1.000
_cell.length_b   1.000
_cell.length_c   1.000
_cell.angle_alpha   90.00
_cell.angle_beta   90.00
_cell.angle_gamma   90.00
#
_symmetry.space_group_name_H-M   'P 1'
#
loop_
_entity.id
_entity.type
_entity.pdbx_description
1 polymer ?
#
loop_
_entity_poly.entity_id
_entity_poly.type
_entity_poly.pdbx_seq_one_letter_code
_entity_poly.pdbx_strand_id
1 'polypeptide(L)'
;MKKTAKVFSAALAATVALSNVSALACTGLYVGKEASADGTTIIARSEDISPSDYQKVHKVVPHVENQPGRVLEDINGFQMPLPATTYQYTMMSDYSTAGDGVYPAVCSNEMGVSVTGTVSASPCAAWKEADPYVENGLREAVLPAAVACCSATAKEGVENLLKIVDEYGSAEGNIVMIADQNEAWIVEIYGGHQYAAMKMPADAVAVYGNQFMIGLVDPAATEGYIFSDELFSTIDELGLAVKEDGKYHLAKSITDETRSDGNNMRTWIGHKVLAPSSVGAYDSDTFYDLFYTPDEKVTLDDVMGIYRNRYEGTEYDADLPGNEGMRAIAVSTTPETHIVQIHDDYPTQSAAVTWVAPGGAEHSVFLPELSGITDTADAWKTDSAIYTDNSVYWTFKQICGLADTDRTLYTQGVEDYWTLQEAMMQAEMEQVGEQAKTLYAQDEAKGDAYVTALAEEMVEEQMANAEHLYAELLTVVTHNNGLSSGKTPVTFEATTALREAAQFKGYTVGWNAADGAITLTKGSDKISLKAGSATAVKNGQEVELSAAPYTQNGVTYVPMSFVQGL
;
A
#
# COMPACT_ATOMS: atom_id res chain seq x y z
N MET A 1 33.77 -28.83 -38.59
CA MET A 1 33.15 -28.84 -37.26
C MET A 1 33.46 -27.60 -36.38
N LYS A 2 34.12 -26.54 -36.81
CA LYS A 2 34.41 -25.34 -35.98
C LYS A 2 33.63 -24.08 -36.37
N LYS A 3 32.76 -24.13 -37.37
CA LYS A 3 31.90 -22.98 -37.79
C LYS A 3 30.46 -23.06 -37.31
N THR A 4 29.96 -24.22 -36.89
CA THR A 4 28.60 -24.42 -36.36
C THR A 4 28.45 -24.08 -34.86
N ALA A 5 29.55 -24.07 -34.11
CA ALA A 5 29.52 -23.75 -32.67
C ALA A 5 29.41 -22.22 -32.39
N LYS A 6 29.86 -21.37 -33.33
CA LYS A 6 29.78 -19.91 -33.14
C LYS A 6 28.40 -19.32 -33.46
N VAL A 7 27.60 -19.98 -34.27
CA VAL A 7 26.25 -19.53 -34.62
C VAL A 7 25.24 -19.88 -33.50
N PHE A 8 25.46 -21.01 -32.79
CA PHE A 8 24.62 -21.39 -31.64
C PHE A 8 24.88 -20.51 -30.41
N SER A 9 26.11 -20.04 -30.20
CA SER A 9 26.40 -19.14 -29.06
C SER A 9 25.86 -17.72 -29.26
N ALA A 10 25.77 -17.24 -30.52
CA ALA A 10 25.19 -15.94 -30.80
C ALA A 10 23.64 -15.95 -30.76
N ALA A 11 23.01 -17.08 -31.10
CA ALA A 11 21.55 -17.22 -31.00
C ALA A 11 21.09 -17.40 -29.54
N LEU A 12 21.92 -17.99 -28.69
CA LEU A 12 21.59 -18.15 -27.25
C LEU A 12 21.82 -16.84 -26.47
N ALA A 13 22.78 -16.01 -26.88
CA ALA A 13 23.00 -14.71 -26.29
C ALA A 13 21.94 -13.66 -26.70
N ALA A 14 21.32 -13.81 -27.89
CA ALA A 14 20.25 -12.93 -28.34
C ALA A 14 18.86 -13.32 -27.76
N THR A 15 18.70 -14.55 -27.27
CA THR A 15 17.46 -15.00 -26.60
C THR A 15 17.45 -14.75 -25.09
N VAL A 16 18.58 -14.43 -24.48
CA VAL A 16 18.66 -14.08 -23.04
C VAL A 16 18.50 -12.57 -22.82
N ALA A 17 18.63 -11.75 -23.88
CA ALA A 17 18.44 -10.29 -23.79
C ALA A 17 16.99 -9.80 -24.06
N LEU A 18 16.02 -10.72 -24.19
CA LEU A 18 14.61 -10.39 -24.45
C LEU A 18 13.64 -10.99 -23.41
N SER A 19 14.14 -11.39 -22.26
CA SER A 19 13.26 -11.88 -21.19
C SER A 19 13.61 -11.16 -19.89
N ASN A 20 12.60 -10.54 -19.38
CA ASN A 20 12.39 -9.94 -18.06
C ASN A 20 12.36 -8.40 -18.04
N VAL A 21 11.50 -7.82 -18.84
CA VAL A 21 10.70 -6.75 -18.27
C VAL A 21 9.56 -7.47 -17.53
N SER A 22 9.76 -7.77 -16.26
CA SER A 22 8.64 -8.05 -15.36
C SER A 22 7.69 -6.88 -15.55
N ALA A 23 6.50 -7.13 -16.06
CA ALA A 23 5.49 -6.10 -16.18
C ALA A 23 5.05 -5.76 -14.75
N LEU A 24 5.77 -4.81 -14.13
CA LEU A 24 5.32 -4.17 -12.90
C LEU A 24 3.97 -3.54 -13.21
N ALA A 25 2.94 -3.92 -12.49
CA ALA A 25 1.57 -3.53 -12.80
C ALA A 25 0.88 -3.04 -11.53
N CYS A 26 1.25 -1.84 -11.09
CA CYS A 26 0.77 -1.20 -9.87
C CYS A 26 -0.56 -0.48 -10.07
N THR A 27 -1.30 -0.24 -8.99
CA THR A 27 -2.50 0.61 -8.99
C THR A 27 -2.30 1.75 -8.01
N GLY A 28 -2.37 2.99 -8.49
CA GLY A 28 -2.33 4.19 -7.68
C GLY A 28 -3.73 4.66 -7.30
N LEU A 29 -3.87 5.24 -6.09
CA LEU A 29 -5.11 5.82 -5.60
C LEU A 29 -4.84 7.11 -4.82
N TYR A 30 -5.72 8.09 -4.98
CA TYR A 30 -5.73 9.35 -4.25
C TYR A 30 -7.12 9.68 -3.74
N VAL A 31 -7.20 10.20 -2.51
CA VAL A 31 -8.40 10.84 -1.96
C VAL A 31 -8.00 12.19 -1.37
N GLY A 32 -8.57 13.27 -1.91
CA GLY A 32 -8.37 14.61 -1.38
C GLY A 32 -9.11 14.80 -0.07
N LYS A 33 -8.58 15.63 0.82
CA LYS A 33 -9.13 15.85 2.17
C LYS A 33 -10.58 16.33 2.20
N GLU A 34 -11.03 17.03 1.17
CA GLU A 34 -12.43 17.44 1.03
C GLU A 34 -13.31 16.34 0.45
N ALA A 35 -12.74 15.29 -0.15
CA ALA A 35 -13.42 14.09 -0.62
C ALA A 35 -13.47 12.99 0.43
N SER A 36 -12.53 12.97 1.38
CA SER A 36 -12.44 12.02 2.47
C SER A 36 -13.53 12.20 3.53
N ALA A 37 -13.96 11.12 4.16
CA ALA A 37 -14.99 11.12 5.21
C ALA A 37 -14.50 11.74 6.52
N ASP A 38 -13.23 11.57 6.85
CA ASP A 38 -12.58 12.06 8.07
C ASP A 38 -11.73 13.33 7.88
N GLY A 39 -11.65 13.84 6.65
CA GLY A 39 -10.91 15.06 6.33
C GLY A 39 -9.40 14.83 6.13
N THR A 40 -8.93 13.58 6.06
CA THR A 40 -7.54 13.27 5.78
C THR A 40 -7.25 13.26 4.27
N THR A 41 -6.00 13.52 3.89
CA THR A 41 -5.51 13.26 2.54
C THR A 41 -4.98 11.83 2.46
N ILE A 42 -5.37 11.07 1.43
CA ILE A 42 -4.89 9.70 1.24
C ILE A 42 -4.14 9.58 -0.09
N ILE A 43 -2.92 9.03 -0.04
CA ILE A 43 -2.18 8.55 -1.20
C ILE A 43 -1.88 7.06 -1.00
N ALA A 44 -2.10 6.25 -2.03
CA ALA A 44 -2.00 4.79 -1.87
C ALA A 44 -1.55 4.09 -3.15
N ARG A 45 -0.94 2.91 -3.01
CA ARG A 45 -0.51 2.09 -4.15
C ARG A 45 -0.49 0.61 -3.77
N SER A 46 -0.90 -0.26 -4.70
CA SER A 46 -0.47 -1.66 -4.69
C SER A 46 0.78 -1.81 -5.54
N GLU A 47 1.74 -2.59 -5.06
CA GLU A 47 2.87 -3.04 -5.85
C GLU A 47 2.56 -4.43 -6.39
N ASP A 48 2.51 -4.57 -7.72
CA ASP A 48 2.18 -5.83 -8.35
C ASP A 48 3.33 -6.26 -9.26
N ILE A 49 3.92 -7.39 -8.96
CA ILE A 49 5.06 -7.96 -9.68
C ILE A 49 4.78 -9.37 -10.16
N SER A 50 5.51 -9.84 -11.16
CA SER A 50 5.40 -11.19 -11.67
C SER A 50 6.77 -11.72 -12.13
N PRO A 51 7.23 -12.85 -11.52
CA PRO A 51 6.67 -13.58 -10.39
C PRO A 51 6.81 -12.80 -9.09
N SER A 52 5.93 -13.04 -8.13
CA SER A 52 5.98 -12.40 -6.81
C SER A 52 6.94 -13.16 -5.89
N ASP A 53 8.21 -12.86 -6.00
CA ASP A 53 9.31 -13.47 -5.23
C ASP A 53 10.04 -12.48 -4.32
N TYR A 54 9.53 -11.25 -4.19
CA TYR A 54 10.11 -10.22 -3.35
C TYR A 54 9.43 -10.17 -1.99
N GLN A 55 10.15 -10.61 -0.97
CA GLN A 55 9.76 -10.39 0.41
C GLN A 55 9.92 -8.91 0.75
N LYS A 56 8.95 -8.37 1.47
CA LYS A 56 9.01 -6.99 2.00
C LYS A 56 9.53 -6.96 3.43
N VAL A 57 10.27 -5.90 3.72
CA VAL A 57 10.77 -5.56 5.04
C VAL A 57 10.43 -4.10 5.33
N HIS A 58 10.10 -3.78 6.58
CA HIS A 58 9.82 -2.41 6.99
C HIS A 58 10.92 -1.91 7.93
N LYS A 59 11.47 -0.75 7.64
CA LYS A 59 12.64 -0.20 8.32
C LYS A 59 12.48 1.29 8.59
N VAL A 60 13.14 1.75 9.65
CA VAL A 60 13.37 3.17 9.87
C VAL A 60 14.80 3.51 9.45
N VAL A 61 14.95 4.51 8.60
CA VAL A 61 16.24 5.11 8.26
C VAL A 61 16.44 6.32 9.19
N PRO A 62 17.45 6.33 10.06
CA PRO A 62 17.55 7.35 11.09
C PRO A 62 17.94 8.72 10.52
N HIS A 63 17.59 9.78 11.26
CA HIS A 63 18.12 11.12 11.04
C HIS A 63 19.65 11.14 11.07
N VAL A 64 20.25 11.85 10.14
CA VAL A 64 21.72 12.00 10.10
C VAL A 64 22.08 13.47 10.04
N GLU A 65 22.94 13.91 10.97
CA GLU A 65 23.44 15.29 11.05
C GLU A 65 24.94 15.39 10.74
N ASN A 66 25.31 16.46 10.00
CA ASN A 66 26.68 16.88 9.80
C ASN A 66 27.63 15.80 9.24
N GLN A 67 27.14 14.92 8.37
CA GLN A 67 27.92 13.88 7.70
C GLN A 67 28.01 14.12 6.19
N PRO A 68 28.93 14.98 5.72
CA PRO A 68 29.09 15.24 4.30
C PRO A 68 29.73 14.06 3.55
N GLY A 69 29.49 13.98 2.24
CA GLY A 69 30.13 12.99 1.36
C GLY A 69 29.41 11.64 1.31
N ARG A 70 28.19 11.54 1.85
CA ARG A 70 27.31 10.39 1.64
C ARG A 70 26.71 10.43 0.25
N VAL A 71 26.42 9.27 -0.30
CA VAL A 71 25.84 9.11 -1.64
C VAL A 71 24.66 8.13 -1.53
N LEU A 72 23.59 8.44 -2.23
CA LEU A 72 22.52 7.47 -2.53
C LEU A 72 22.89 6.77 -3.84
N GLU A 73 22.90 5.45 -3.83
CA GLU A 73 23.32 4.63 -4.97
C GLU A 73 22.23 3.64 -5.36
N ASP A 74 22.18 3.32 -6.65
CA ASP A 74 21.33 2.25 -7.18
C ASP A 74 22.17 1.26 -8.03
N ILE A 75 21.64 0.06 -8.20
CA ILE A 75 22.33 -1.05 -8.89
C ILE A 75 22.57 -0.78 -10.39
N ASN A 76 21.81 0.13 -11.02
CA ASN A 76 22.03 0.55 -12.41
C ASN A 76 23.22 1.53 -12.57
N GLY A 77 23.87 1.90 -11.46
CA GLY A 77 24.99 2.86 -11.44
C GLY A 77 24.58 4.31 -11.20
N PHE A 78 23.30 4.57 -10.89
CA PHE A 78 22.86 5.88 -10.41
C PHE A 78 23.58 6.23 -9.11
N GLN A 79 24.04 7.48 -8.99
CA GLN A 79 24.71 8.01 -7.79
C GLN A 79 24.32 9.47 -7.59
N MET A 80 23.72 9.78 -6.45
CA MET A 80 23.32 11.13 -6.06
C MET A 80 23.99 11.51 -4.73
N PRO A 81 24.76 12.61 -4.65
CA PRO A 81 25.28 13.13 -3.39
C PRO A 81 24.13 13.51 -2.45
N LEU A 82 24.18 13.01 -1.22
CA LEU A 82 23.24 13.38 -0.18
C LEU A 82 23.66 14.65 0.54
N PRO A 83 22.73 15.47 1.03
CA PRO A 83 23.03 16.55 1.97
C PRO A 83 23.79 16.03 3.20
N ALA A 84 24.55 16.91 3.86
CA ALA A 84 25.23 16.55 5.11
C ALA A 84 24.25 16.13 6.22
N THR A 85 23.07 16.70 6.21
CA THR A 85 21.93 16.37 7.09
C THR A 85 20.82 15.76 6.25
N THR A 86 20.27 14.63 6.68
CA THR A 86 19.09 13.98 6.08
C THR A 86 18.07 13.63 7.14
N TYR A 87 16.80 13.73 6.80
CA TYR A 87 15.69 13.43 7.69
C TYR A 87 15.58 11.94 7.99
N GLN A 88 15.02 11.59 9.14
CA GLN A 88 14.53 10.25 9.43
C GLN A 88 13.34 9.96 8.55
N TYR A 89 13.22 8.70 8.06
CA TYR A 89 12.05 8.24 7.34
C TYR A 89 11.80 6.75 7.55
N THR A 90 10.53 6.36 7.50
CA THR A 90 10.11 4.96 7.41
C THR A 90 10.20 4.50 5.94
N MET A 91 10.46 3.22 5.73
CA MET A 91 10.64 2.67 4.40
C MET A 91 10.13 1.23 4.33
N MET A 92 9.09 0.97 3.51
CA MET A 92 8.73 -0.37 3.09
C MET A 92 9.57 -0.73 1.88
N SER A 93 10.37 -1.78 1.95
CA SER A 93 11.35 -2.11 0.91
C SER A 93 11.47 -3.61 0.66
N ASP A 94 12.14 -3.97 -0.42
CA ASP A 94 12.51 -5.35 -0.68
C ASP A 94 13.55 -5.85 0.35
N TYR A 95 13.66 -7.19 0.47
CA TYR A 95 14.71 -7.80 1.29
C TYR A 95 16.10 -7.52 0.69
N SER A 96 17.13 -7.54 1.51
CA SER A 96 18.46 -6.99 1.19
C SER A 96 19.20 -7.66 0.01
N THR A 97 18.80 -8.87 -0.37
CA THR A 97 19.39 -9.63 -1.49
C THR A 97 18.47 -9.73 -2.70
N ALA A 98 17.40 -8.93 -2.76
CA ALA A 98 16.56 -8.81 -3.95
C ALA A 98 17.38 -8.34 -5.16
N GLY A 99 17.06 -8.87 -6.33
CA GLY A 99 17.83 -8.60 -7.56
C GLY A 99 17.75 -7.15 -8.03
N ASP A 100 16.71 -6.42 -7.64
CA ASP A 100 16.44 -5.04 -8.06
C ASP A 100 16.94 -3.96 -7.08
N GLY A 101 17.62 -4.35 -6.01
CA GLY A 101 18.15 -3.45 -5.00
C GLY A 101 17.21 -3.32 -3.79
N VAL A 102 17.28 -2.18 -3.08
CA VAL A 102 16.50 -1.95 -1.84
C VAL A 102 15.02 -1.73 -2.12
N TYR A 103 14.69 -1.07 -3.20
CA TYR A 103 13.36 -0.86 -3.76
C TYR A 103 12.27 -0.40 -2.76
N PRO A 104 12.38 0.83 -2.22
CA PRO A 104 11.36 1.36 -1.32
C PRO A 104 10.04 1.60 -2.05
N ALA A 105 8.97 0.94 -1.63
CA ALA A 105 7.63 1.10 -2.17
C ALA A 105 6.94 2.38 -1.63
N VAL A 106 7.19 2.73 -0.37
CA VAL A 106 6.68 3.93 0.28
C VAL A 106 7.68 4.44 1.31
N CYS A 107 7.78 5.75 1.44
CA CYS A 107 8.54 6.42 2.50
C CYS A 107 7.70 7.54 3.11
N SER A 108 7.78 7.68 4.45
CA SER A 108 7.21 8.83 5.18
C SER A 108 8.27 9.37 6.14
N ASN A 109 8.53 10.68 6.14
CA ASN A 109 9.61 11.27 6.91
C ASN A 109 9.15 12.06 8.15
N GLU A 110 10.08 12.40 9.04
CA GLU A 110 9.86 13.18 10.27
C GLU A 110 9.33 14.60 10.02
N MET A 111 9.37 15.08 8.78
CA MET A 111 8.82 16.38 8.37
C MET A 111 7.38 16.26 7.86
N GLY A 112 6.77 15.05 7.93
CA GLY A 112 5.40 14.78 7.49
C GLY A 112 5.25 14.63 5.98
N VAL A 113 6.34 14.49 5.23
CA VAL A 113 6.30 14.24 3.79
C VAL A 113 6.24 12.75 3.51
N SER A 114 5.24 12.34 2.74
CA SER A 114 5.06 10.96 2.30
C SER A 114 5.18 10.87 0.77
N VAL A 115 5.84 9.80 0.32
CA VAL A 115 6.08 9.51 -1.10
C VAL A 115 5.68 8.07 -1.36
N THR A 116 4.68 7.86 -2.24
CA THR A 116 4.39 6.50 -2.71
C THR A 116 5.42 6.14 -3.77
N GLY A 117 5.82 4.89 -3.80
CA GLY A 117 6.57 4.33 -4.91
C GLY A 117 5.76 4.45 -6.20
N THR A 118 6.35 4.12 -7.31
CA THR A 118 5.85 4.56 -8.60
C THR A 118 4.81 3.61 -9.19
N VAL A 119 3.94 4.16 -10.03
CA VAL A 119 3.15 3.40 -10.99
C VAL A 119 3.86 3.54 -12.34
N SER A 120 4.59 2.51 -12.76
CA SER A 120 5.36 2.53 -14.01
C SER A 120 4.44 2.76 -15.22
N ALA A 121 4.81 3.67 -16.11
CA ALA A 121 4.07 3.97 -17.33
C ALA A 121 5.02 4.17 -18.52
N SER A 122 4.54 3.99 -19.73
CA SER A 122 5.36 4.11 -20.91
C SER A 122 4.77 5.07 -21.94
N PRO A 123 5.57 5.99 -22.48
CA PRO A 123 5.17 6.84 -23.60
C PRO A 123 5.20 6.06 -24.93
N CYS A 124 4.67 6.68 -25.99
CA CYS A 124 4.74 6.15 -27.34
C CYS A 124 6.17 6.06 -27.88
N ALA A 125 6.37 5.30 -28.95
CA ALA A 125 7.69 5.05 -29.53
C ALA A 125 8.38 6.35 -30.01
N ALA A 126 7.62 7.28 -30.60
CA ALA A 126 8.18 8.55 -31.07
C ALA A 126 8.70 9.40 -29.91
N TRP A 127 8.01 9.38 -28.76
CA TRP A 127 8.47 10.07 -27.56
C TRP A 127 9.76 9.46 -27.00
N LYS A 128 9.82 8.11 -26.90
CA LYS A 128 11.03 7.39 -26.44
C LYS A 128 12.27 7.66 -27.31
N GLU A 129 12.07 7.94 -28.60
CA GLU A 129 13.17 8.31 -29.49
C GLU A 129 13.63 9.76 -29.27
N ALA A 130 12.71 10.69 -28.95
CA ALA A 130 12.99 12.10 -28.74
C ALA A 130 13.58 12.39 -27.35
N ASP A 131 13.08 11.73 -26.31
CA ASP A 131 13.58 11.83 -24.93
C ASP A 131 13.88 10.42 -24.37
N PRO A 132 14.99 9.80 -24.81
CA PRO A 132 15.33 8.43 -24.43
C PRO A 132 15.68 8.35 -22.94
N TYR A 133 15.29 7.24 -22.31
CA TYR A 133 15.68 6.94 -20.94
C TYR A 133 17.19 6.94 -20.75
N VAL A 134 17.64 7.40 -19.59
CA VAL A 134 19.05 7.43 -19.19
C VAL A 134 19.39 6.15 -18.46
N GLU A 135 20.27 5.31 -19.01
CA GLU A 135 20.55 3.97 -18.48
C GLU A 135 20.94 3.95 -16.99
N ASN A 136 21.75 4.92 -16.56
CA ASN A 136 22.14 5.11 -15.16
C ASN A 136 21.40 6.30 -14.49
N GLY A 137 20.22 6.64 -15.00
CA GLY A 137 19.33 7.65 -14.44
C GLY A 137 18.57 7.12 -13.20
N LEU A 138 17.73 7.99 -12.65
CA LEU A 138 16.87 7.67 -11.52
C LEU A 138 15.90 6.54 -11.88
N ARG A 139 15.80 5.51 -11.02
CA ARG A 139 14.78 4.46 -11.09
C ARG A 139 13.82 4.57 -9.92
N GLU A 140 12.64 3.96 -10.07
CA GLU A 140 11.66 3.80 -8.99
C GLU A 140 12.28 3.15 -7.75
N ALA A 141 13.26 2.26 -7.95
CA ALA A 141 13.98 1.55 -6.89
C ALA A 141 14.68 2.42 -5.84
N VAL A 142 14.89 3.70 -6.09
CA VAL A 142 15.49 4.64 -5.11
C VAL A 142 14.73 5.96 -5.00
N LEU A 143 13.78 6.21 -5.89
CA LEU A 143 13.07 7.48 -5.99
C LEU A 143 12.39 7.91 -4.68
N PRO A 144 11.60 7.07 -3.97
CA PRO A 144 10.96 7.49 -2.73
C PRO A 144 11.97 7.90 -1.66
N ALA A 145 13.08 7.15 -1.52
CA ALA A 145 14.12 7.48 -0.56
C ALA A 145 14.87 8.77 -0.94
N ALA A 146 15.12 9.01 -2.24
CA ALA A 146 15.77 10.22 -2.73
C ALA A 146 14.98 11.48 -2.40
N VAL A 147 13.65 11.39 -2.38
CA VAL A 147 12.76 12.50 -2.02
C VAL A 147 12.61 12.62 -0.49
N ALA A 148 12.28 11.53 0.18
CA ALA A 148 11.97 11.55 1.62
C ALA A 148 13.15 11.99 2.49
N CYS A 149 14.38 11.61 2.12
CA CYS A 149 15.57 11.92 2.94
C CYS A 149 15.91 13.41 3.04
N CYS A 150 15.39 14.27 2.16
CA CYS A 150 15.83 15.67 2.06
C CYS A 150 14.73 16.70 1.76
N SER A 151 13.47 16.33 1.93
CA SER A 151 12.33 17.22 1.65
C SER A 151 11.54 17.53 2.91
N ALA A 152 11.34 18.82 3.22
CA ALA A 152 10.61 19.27 4.39
C ALA A 152 9.12 19.56 4.10
N THR A 153 8.73 19.64 2.82
CA THR A 153 7.35 19.79 2.38
C THR A 153 7.10 18.97 1.11
N ALA A 154 5.84 18.67 0.82
CA ALA A 154 5.49 17.97 -0.43
C ALA A 154 5.97 18.73 -1.66
N LYS A 155 5.81 20.05 -1.69
CA LYS A 155 6.30 20.90 -2.80
C LYS A 155 7.81 20.82 -2.95
N GLU A 156 8.57 20.92 -1.86
CA GLU A 156 10.03 20.74 -1.90
C GLU A 156 10.40 19.33 -2.40
N GLY A 157 9.64 18.31 -2.02
CA GLY A 157 9.79 16.94 -2.52
C GLY A 157 9.62 16.84 -4.04
N VAL A 158 8.62 17.50 -4.58
CA VAL A 158 8.43 17.60 -6.03
C VAL A 158 9.60 18.34 -6.67
N GLU A 159 9.97 19.52 -6.19
CA GLU A 159 11.07 20.33 -6.73
C GLU A 159 12.41 19.56 -6.69
N ASN A 160 12.69 18.82 -5.61
CA ASN A 160 13.87 17.96 -5.49
C ASN A 160 13.85 16.81 -6.51
N LEU A 161 12.69 16.13 -6.68
CA LEU A 161 12.54 15.07 -7.67
C LEU A 161 12.79 15.59 -9.09
N LEU A 162 12.16 16.70 -9.45
CA LEU A 162 12.31 17.27 -10.80
C LEU A 162 13.76 17.69 -11.06
N LYS A 163 14.43 18.28 -10.07
CA LYS A 163 15.85 18.61 -10.16
C LYS A 163 16.74 17.37 -10.36
N ILE A 164 16.41 16.25 -9.70
CA ILE A 164 17.14 14.98 -9.91
C ILE A 164 16.94 14.50 -11.34
N VAL A 165 15.70 14.56 -11.87
CA VAL A 165 15.42 14.19 -13.27
C VAL A 165 16.15 15.12 -14.26
N ASP A 166 16.17 16.43 -14.00
CA ASP A 166 16.91 17.39 -14.83
C ASP A 166 18.43 17.12 -14.84
N GLU A 167 19.02 16.77 -13.69
CA GLU A 167 20.47 16.64 -13.53
C GLU A 167 21.01 15.25 -13.93
N TYR A 168 20.27 14.18 -13.58
CA TYR A 168 20.73 12.79 -13.76
C TYR A 168 19.92 12.03 -14.81
N GLY A 169 18.75 12.52 -15.19
CA GLY A 169 17.79 11.83 -16.04
C GLY A 169 17.03 10.72 -15.31
N SER A 170 16.01 10.19 -15.97
CA SER A 170 15.26 9.02 -15.51
C SER A 170 15.54 7.80 -16.39
N ALA A 171 15.64 6.62 -15.77
CA ALA A 171 15.86 5.35 -16.48
C ALA A 171 14.56 4.72 -16.98
N GLU A 172 13.41 5.26 -16.58
CA GLU A 172 12.08 4.70 -16.85
C GLU A 172 10.98 5.76 -16.70
N GLY A 173 9.79 5.47 -17.23
CA GLY A 173 8.63 6.34 -17.07
C GLY A 173 7.84 5.97 -15.82
N ASN A 174 7.51 6.97 -15.01
CA ASN A 174 6.91 6.78 -13.69
C ASN A 174 5.83 7.80 -13.37
N ILE A 175 4.87 7.39 -12.52
CA ILE A 175 3.89 8.25 -11.88
C ILE A 175 4.10 8.14 -10.38
N VAL A 176 4.30 9.28 -9.71
CA VAL A 176 4.66 9.38 -8.30
C VAL A 176 3.68 10.30 -7.60
N MET A 177 3.24 9.96 -6.39
CA MET A 177 2.50 10.88 -5.53
C MET A 177 3.37 11.30 -4.34
N ILE A 178 3.36 12.61 -4.04
CA ILE A 178 4.07 13.21 -2.91
C ILE A 178 3.08 14.09 -2.16
N ALA A 179 2.95 13.88 -0.85
CA ALA A 179 1.96 14.60 -0.05
C ALA A 179 2.50 14.96 1.34
N ASP A 180 1.95 16.03 1.90
CA ASP A 180 2.07 16.43 3.31
C ASP A 180 0.72 16.92 3.85
N GLN A 181 0.68 17.47 5.05
CA GLN A 181 -0.52 18.01 5.68
C GLN A 181 -1.18 19.17 4.89
N ASN A 182 -0.47 19.81 3.97
CA ASN A 182 -0.93 21.01 3.29
C ASN A 182 -1.36 20.75 1.86
N GLU A 183 -0.67 19.85 1.17
CA GLU A 183 -0.91 19.60 -0.25
C GLU A 183 -0.42 18.21 -0.70
N ALA A 184 -1.00 17.76 -1.79
CA ALA A 184 -0.61 16.53 -2.48
C ALA A 184 -0.35 16.82 -3.95
N TRP A 185 0.64 16.16 -4.51
CA TRP A 185 1.10 16.31 -5.88
C TRP A 185 1.22 14.96 -6.58
N ILE A 186 0.90 14.96 -7.87
CA ILE A 186 1.22 13.87 -8.79
C ILE A 186 2.30 14.34 -9.76
N VAL A 187 3.30 13.50 -9.99
CA VAL A 187 4.39 13.75 -10.93
C VAL A 187 4.40 12.63 -11.96
N GLU A 188 4.31 12.97 -13.24
CA GLU A 188 4.49 12.05 -14.36
C GLU A 188 5.84 12.32 -15.04
N ILE A 189 6.71 11.31 -15.06
CA ILE A 189 8.02 11.34 -15.73
C ILE A 189 7.87 10.58 -17.05
N TYR A 190 7.92 11.29 -18.17
CA TYR A 190 7.58 10.76 -19.49
C TYR A 190 8.75 10.13 -20.23
N GLY A 191 9.98 10.49 -19.88
CA GLY A 191 11.18 10.05 -20.57
C GLY A 191 12.44 10.29 -19.75
N GLY A 192 13.57 10.51 -20.42
CA GLY A 192 14.84 10.77 -19.74
C GLY A 192 14.82 12.06 -18.92
N HIS A 193 14.20 13.13 -19.45
CA HIS A 193 14.23 14.46 -18.82
C HIS A 193 12.90 15.22 -18.89
N GLN A 194 11.86 14.66 -19.53
CA GLN A 194 10.58 15.34 -19.68
C GLN A 194 9.58 14.86 -18.63
N TYR A 195 8.89 15.80 -18.01
CA TYR A 195 7.94 15.55 -16.92
C TYR A 195 6.82 16.60 -16.84
N ALA A 196 5.77 16.25 -16.12
CA ALA A 196 4.78 17.19 -15.60
C ALA A 196 4.47 16.87 -14.15
N ALA A 197 4.37 17.90 -13.31
CA ALA A 197 3.87 17.80 -11.94
C ALA A 197 2.60 18.62 -11.82
N MET A 198 1.62 18.10 -11.09
CA MET A 198 0.34 18.75 -10.86
C MET A 198 -0.09 18.61 -9.40
N LYS A 199 -0.49 19.72 -8.79
CA LYS A 199 -1.14 19.72 -7.47
C LYS A 199 -2.49 19.03 -7.59
N MET A 200 -2.75 18.06 -6.74
CA MET A 200 -3.98 17.27 -6.75
C MET A 200 -5.13 18.05 -6.09
N PRO A 201 -6.36 18.02 -6.68
CA PRO A 201 -7.52 18.73 -6.12
C PRO A 201 -7.96 18.14 -4.77
N ALA A 202 -8.28 18.99 -3.80
CA ALA A 202 -8.69 18.56 -2.46
C ALA A 202 -10.08 17.89 -2.42
N ASP A 203 -10.94 18.16 -3.40
CA ASP A 203 -12.31 17.68 -3.51
C ASP A 203 -12.50 16.49 -4.47
N ALA A 204 -11.38 15.90 -4.93
CA ALA A 204 -11.39 14.84 -5.92
C ALA A 204 -10.76 13.54 -5.41
N VAL A 205 -11.04 12.48 -6.15
CA VAL A 205 -10.39 11.16 -6.01
C VAL A 205 -9.78 10.73 -7.33
N ALA A 206 -8.83 9.80 -7.29
CA ALA A 206 -8.26 9.16 -8.45
C ALA A 206 -7.97 7.68 -8.18
N VAL A 207 -8.23 6.82 -9.18
CA VAL A 207 -7.75 5.43 -9.23
C VAL A 207 -7.20 5.21 -10.63
N TYR A 208 -5.96 4.74 -10.74
CA TYR A 208 -5.32 4.60 -12.05
C TYR A 208 -4.34 3.41 -12.10
N GLY A 209 -4.22 2.86 -13.30
CA GLY A 209 -3.25 1.80 -13.61
C GLY A 209 -1.97 2.34 -14.25
N ASN A 210 -1.19 1.48 -14.88
CA ASN A 210 0.13 1.77 -15.46
C ASN A 210 0.04 2.53 -16.80
N GLN A 211 -0.50 3.73 -16.77
CA GLN A 211 -0.61 4.62 -17.92
C GLN A 211 -0.60 6.07 -17.45
N PHE A 212 0.03 6.97 -18.22
CA PHE A 212 -0.02 8.40 -17.95
C PHE A 212 -1.46 8.92 -18.01
N MET A 213 -1.83 9.77 -17.10
CA MET A 213 -3.22 10.16 -16.84
C MET A 213 -3.45 11.67 -16.85
N ILE A 214 -2.41 12.53 -16.74
CA ILE A 214 -2.61 13.98 -16.73
C ILE A 214 -3.30 14.40 -18.03
N GLY A 215 -4.51 14.92 -17.87
CA GLY A 215 -5.40 15.34 -18.96
C GLY A 215 -5.06 16.71 -19.53
N LEU A 216 -6.09 17.57 -19.66
CA LEU A 216 -5.98 18.89 -20.25
C LEU A 216 -5.26 19.89 -19.32
N VAL A 217 -4.14 20.44 -19.79
CA VAL A 217 -3.35 21.46 -19.10
C VAL A 217 -3.14 22.71 -19.97
N ASP A 218 -3.13 23.86 -19.34
CA ASP A 218 -2.71 25.11 -20.00
C ASP A 218 -1.15 25.18 -19.94
N PRO A 219 -0.45 25.26 -21.07
CA PRO A 219 1.02 25.36 -21.08
C PRO A 219 1.55 26.64 -20.38
N ALA A 220 0.72 27.64 -20.17
CA ALA A 220 1.05 28.85 -19.43
C ALA A 220 0.69 28.77 -17.93
N ALA A 221 0.10 27.67 -17.46
CA ALA A 221 -0.24 27.50 -16.05
C ALA A 221 1.03 27.38 -15.19
N THR A 222 1.08 28.17 -14.11
CA THR A 222 2.18 28.15 -13.14
C THR A 222 1.69 27.87 -11.73
N GLU A 223 0.43 28.08 -11.46
CA GLU A 223 -0.17 27.78 -10.16
C GLU A 223 -0.63 26.31 -10.15
N GLY A 224 -0.04 25.52 -9.27
CA GLY A 224 -0.36 24.09 -9.14
C GLY A 224 0.21 23.20 -10.25
N TYR A 225 1.11 23.72 -11.10
CA TYR A 225 1.77 22.96 -12.17
C TYR A 225 3.25 23.28 -12.27
N ILE A 226 4.06 22.26 -12.59
CA ILE A 226 5.46 22.42 -12.98
C ILE A 226 5.66 21.51 -14.19
N PHE A 227 6.21 22.05 -15.27
CA PHE A 227 6.50 21.33 -16.50
C PHE A 227 8.00 21.44 -16.83
N SER A 228 8.57 20.42 -17.45
CA SER A 228 9.90 20.53 -18.04
C SER A 228 9.89 21.55 -19.18
N ASP A 229 11.01 22.27 -19.37
CA ASP A 229 11.09 23.42 -20.26
C ASP A 229 10.73 23.09 -21.72
N GLU A 230 11.06 21.88 -22.19
CA GLU A 230 10.88 21.46 -23.58
C GLU A 230 9.63 20.58 -23.79
N LEU A 231 8.80 20.33 -22.78
CA LEU A 231 7.66 19.41 -22.85
C LEU A 231 6.72 19.72 -24.03
N PHE A 232 6.21 20.93 -24.08
CA PHE A 232 5.22 21.33 -25.09
C PHE A 232 5.83 21.52 -26.49
N SER A 233 7.08 22.00 -26.57
CA SER A 233 7.81 22.09 -27.85
C SER A 233 8.08 20.71 -28.42
N THR A 234 8.48 19.74 -27.62
CA THR A 234 8.69 18.36 -28.05
C THR A 234 7.39 17.73 -28.55
N ILE A 235 6.26 17.91 -27.85
CA ILE A 235 4.94 17.44 -28.29
C ILE A 235 4.61 18.02 -29.69
N ASP A 236 4.82 19.33 -29.89
CA ASP A 236 4.49 20.00 -31.16
C ASP A 236 5.45 19.57 -32.29
N GLU A 237 6.74 19.46 -32.03
CA GLU A 237 7.76 19.02 -33.00
C GLU A 237 7.55 17.59 -33.50
N LEU A 238 7.08 16.71 -32.62
CA LEU A 238 6.73 15.33 -32.96
C LEU A 238 5.37 15.21 -33.65
N GLY A 239 4.57 16.27 -33.68
CA GLY A 239 3.22 16.25 -34.23
C GLY A 239 2.24 15.42 -33.39
N LEU A 240 2.51 15.23 -32.11
CA LEU A 240 1.72 14.41 -31.18
C LEU A 240 0.61 15.19 -30.45
N ALA A 241 0.53 16.51 -30.66
CA ALA A 241 -0.33 17.40 -29.90
C ALA A 241 -1.83 17.07 -30.04
N VAL A 242 -2.44 16.60 -28.97
CA VAL A 242 -3.90 16.52 -28.81
C VAL A 242 -4.33 17.74 -28.01
N LYS A 243 -5.09 18.66 -28.63
CA LYS A 243 -5.45 19.96 -28.05
C LYS A 243 -6.95 20.18 -28.03
N GLU A 244 -7.44 20.78 -26.95
CA GLU A 244 -8.81 21.26 -26.79
C GLU A 244 -8.78 22.68 -26.20
N ASP A 245 -9.39 23.66 -26.88
CA ASP A 245 -9.44 25.07 -26.49
C ASP A 245 -8.04 25.68 -26.15
N GLY A 246 -7.00 25.24 -26.88
CA GLY A 246 -5.62 25.71 -26.70
C GLY A 246 -4.85 25.01 -25.58
N LYS A 247 -5.48 24.15 -24.82
CA LYS A 247 -4.85 23.31 -23.80
C LYS A 247 -4.37 22.00 -24.40
N TYR A 248 -3.30 21.43 -23.85
CA TYR A 248 -2.76 20.13 -24.24
C TYR A 248 -3.34 19.02 -23.36
N HIS A 249 -3.79 17.94 -23.96
CA HIS A 249 -4.10 16.73 -23.24
C HIS A 249 -2.84 15.86 -23.16
N LEU A 250 -2.07 15.95 -22.07
CA LEU A 250 -0.74 15.35 -21.99
C LEU A 250 -0.78 13.83 -22.20
N ALA A 251 -1.61 13.10 -21.46
CA ALA A 251 -1.68 11.67 -21.61
C ALA A 251 -2.00 11.20 -23.05
N LYS A 252 -2.94 11.86 -23.76
CA LYS A 252 -3.27 11.52 -25.15
C LYS A 252 -2.17 11.94 -26.14
N SER A 253 -1.40 12.96 -25.81
CA SER A 253 -0.31 13.44 -26.67
C SER A 253 0.94 12.57 -26.57
N ILE A 254 1.20 11.97 -25.40
CA ILE A 254 2.46 11.29 -25.10
C ILE A 254 2.34 9.76 -25.20
N THR A 255 1.14 9.19 -25.09
CA THR A 255 0.92 7.75 -25.17
C THR A 255 0.41 7.30 -26.54
N ASP A 256 0.43 6.01 -26.81
CA ASP A 256 -0.21 5.43 -27.99
C ASP A 256 -1.74 5.59 -27.90
N GLU A 257 -2.42 5.66 -29.05
CA GLU A 257 -3.88 5.76 -29.11
C GLU A 257 -4.57 4.54 -28.48
N THR A 258 -3.96 3.35 -28.60
CA THR A 258 -4.49 2.11 -28.03
C THR A 258 -4.08 1.97 -26.58
N ARG A 259 -5.04 1.94 -25.68
CA ARG A 259 -4.84 1.71 -24.25
C ARG A 259 -4.92 0.23 -23.91
N SER A 260 -4.17 -0.20 -22.92
CA SER A 260 -4.31 -1.54 -22.35
C SER A 260 -5.63 -1.64 -21.57
N ASP A 261 -6.49 -2.62 -21.91
CA ASP A 261 -7.70 -2.89 -21.14
C ASP A 261 -7.39 -3.09 -19.65
N GLY A 262 -6.32 -3.80 -19.30
CA GLY A 262 -5.94 -4.01 -17.92
C GLY A 262 -5.62 -2.72 -17.16
N ASN A 263 -5.11 -1.67 -17.83
CA ASN A 263 -4.89 -0.35 -17.22
C ASN A 263 -6.20 0.44 -17.15
N ASN A 264 -6.91 0.52 -18.27
CA ASN A 264 -8.11 1.34 -18.40
C ASN A 264 -9.27 0.83 -17.52
N MET A 265 -9.41 -0.50 -17.38
CA MET A 265 -10.43 -1.11 -16.52
C MET A 265 -10.19 -0.82 -15.04
N ARG A 266 -8.93 -0.72 -14.59
CA ARG A 266 -8.64 -0.35 -13.19
C ARG A 266 -9.04 1.10 -12.90
N THR A 267 -8.87 2.01 -13.86
CA THR A 267 -9.39 3.38 -13.76
C THR A 267 -10.92 3.39 -13.77
N TRP A 268 -11.54 2.65 -14.72
CA TRP A 268 -13.00 2.54 -14.82
C TRP A 268 -13.64 2.01 -13.53
N ILE A 269 -13.08 0.93 -12.94
CA ILE A 269 -13.67 0.36 -11.72
C ILE A 269 -13.54 1.32 -10.53
N GLY A 270 -12.48 2.13 -10.46
CA GLY A 270 -12.37 3.21 -9.49
C GLY A 270 -13.53 4.21 -9.61
N HIS A 271 -13.81 4.69 -10.83
CA HIS A 271 -15.00 5.51 -11.08
C HIS A 271 -16.30 4.78 -10.74
N LYS A 272 -16.41 3.50 -11.11
CA LYS A 272 -17.61 2.69 -10.88
C LYS A 272 -17.93 2.48 -9.42
N VAL A 273 -16.92 2.37 -8.56
CA VAL A 273 -17.07 2.17 -7.11
C VAL A 273 -17.29 3.50 -6.39
N LEU A 274 -16.46 4.50 -6.66
CA LEU A 274 -16.46 5.75 -5.89
C LEU A 274 -17.41 6.83 -6.44
N ALA A 275 -17.72 6.79 -7.73
CA ALA A 275 -18.60 7.74 -8.42
C ALA A 275 -19.51 7.03 -9.44
N PRO A 276 -20.33 6.05 -9.02
CA PRO A 276 -21.17 5.26 -9.93
C PRO A 276 -22.13 6.09 -10.80
N SER A 277 -22.49 7.30 -10.36
CA SER A 277 -23.33 8.22 -11.14
C SER A 277 -22.61 8.83 -12.35
N SER A 278 -21.26 8.82 -12.35
CA SER A 278 -20.43 9.47 -13.37
C SER A 278 -20.06 8.54 -14.54
N VAL A 279 -20.19 7.22 -14.37
CA VAL A 279 -19.69 6.25 -15.34
C VAL A 279 -20.70 5.14 -15.62
N GLY A 280 -20.76 4.69 -16.91
CA GLY A 280 -21.60 3.57 -17.35
C GLY A 280 -20.88 2.24 -17.36
N ALA A 281 -21.26 1.37 -18.33
CA ALA A 281 -20.51 0.16 -18.63
C ALA A 281 -19.10 0.52 -19.10
N TYR A 282 -18.16 -0.42 -18.96
CA TYR A 282 -16.80 -0.26 -19.47
C TYR A 282 -16.81 -0.03 -20.98
N ASP A 283 -15.98 0.89 -21.42
CA ASP A 283 -15.74 1.19 -22.83
C ASP A 283 -14.23 1.36 -23.03
N SER A 284 -13.62 0.45 -23.81
CA SER A 284 -12.18 0.45 -24.07
C SER A 284 -11.68 1.69 -24.80
N ASP A 285 -12.55 2.37 -25.56
CA ASP A 285 -12.21 3.58 -26.33
C ASP A 285 -12.32 4.85 -25.47
N THR A 286 -12.94 4.75 -24.29
CA THR A 286 -13.08 5.90 -23.38
C THR A 286 -11.77 6.16 -22.64
N PHE A 287 -11.33 7.43 -22.63
CA PHE A 287 -10.35 7.94 -21.70
C PHE A 287 -11.06 8.36 -20.43
N TYR A 288 -10.94 7.59 -19.37
CA TYR A 288 -11.46 7.95 -18.04
C TYR A 288 -10.55 9.01 -17.40
N ASP A 289 -11.14 10.09 -16.90
CA ASP A 289 -10.39 11.18 -16.29
C ASP A 289 -9.63 10.72 -15.04
N LEU A 290 -8.45 11.31 -14.79
CA LEU A 290 -7.66 11.01 -13.60
C LEU A 290 -8.40 11.43 -12.32
N PHE A 291 -8.91 12.67 -12.29
CA PHE A 291 -9.61 13.21 -11.13
C PHE A 291 -11.10 13.29 -11.37
N TYR A 292 -11.87 12.86 -10.40
CA TYR A 292 -13.32 12.92 -10.40
C TYR A 292 -13.86 13.13 -8.98
N THR A 293 -15.06 13.72 -8.89
CA THR A 293 -15.73 13.91 -7.60
C THR A 293 -16.48 12.63 -7.24
N PRO A 294 -16.25 12.04 -6.06
CA PRO A 294 -16.99 10.86 -5.62
C PRO A 294 -18.45 11.21 -5.30
N ASP A 295 -19.36 10.25 -5.42
CA ASP A 295 -20.78 10.45 -5.13
C ASP A 295 -21.03 10.64 -3.61
N GLU A 296 -20.22 10.00 -2.77
CA GLU A 296 -20.24 10.08 -1.30
C GLU A 296 -18.82 10.35 -0.78
N LYS A 297 -18.69 10.75 0.48
CA LYS A 297 -17.39 10.88 1.12
C LYS A 297 -16.71 9.50 1.24
N VAL A 298 -15.44 9.43 0.83
CA VAL A 298 -14.67 8.20 0.80
C VAL A 298 -14.10 7.88 2.18
N THR A 299 -14.37 6.70 2.67
CA THR A 299 -13.81 6.17 3.92
C THR A 299 -12.49 5.41 3.68
N LEU A 300 -11.74 5.14 4.74
CA LEU A 300 -10.57 4.26 4.66
C LEU A 300 -10.96 2.83 4.23
N ASP A 301 -12.13 2.35 4.68
CA ASP A 301 -12.65 1.03 4.27
C ASP A 301 -12.95 0.99 2.76
N ASP A 302 -13.46 2.06 2.17
CA ASP A 302 -13.66 2.15 0.72
C ASP A 302 -12.33 2.03 -0.03
N VAL A 303 -11.26 2.67 0.48
CA VAL A 303 -9.91 2.58 -0.10
C VAL A 303 -9.35 1.16 0.01
N MET A 304 -9.46 0.53 1.18
CA MET A 304 -9.08 -0.87 1.37
C MET A 304 -9.87 -1.79 0.43
N GLY A 305 -11.18 -1.53 0.27
CA GLY A 305 -12.05 -2.26 -0.65
C GLY A 305 -11.64 -2.12 -2.12
N ILE A 306 -11.16 -0.97 -2.56
CA ILE A 306 -10.60 -0.79 -3.92
C ILE A 306 -9.41 -1.73 -4.14
N TYR A 307 -8.51 -1.88 -3.17
CA TYR A 307 -7.34 -2.75 -3.30
C TYR A 307 -7.67 -4.26 -3.21
N ARG A 308 -8.88 -4.61 -2.74
CA ARG A 308 -9.44 -5.95 -2.75
C ARG A 308 -10.29 -6.24 -3.99
N ASN A 309 -10.55 -5.23 -4.82
CA ASN A 309 -11.49 -5.32 -5.93
C ASN A 309 -10.98 -6.19 -7.08
N ARG A 310 -11.82 -7.13 -7.52
CA ARG A 310 -11.61 -8.02 -8.67
C ARG A 310 -12.69 -7.90 -9.73
N TYR A 311 -13.32 -6.71 -9.84
CA TYR A 311 -14.44 -6.37 -10.72
C TYR A 311 -15.76 -7.07 -10.34
N GLU A 312 -15.96 -7.39 -9.04
CA GLU A 312 -17.16 -8.06 -8.53
C GLU A 312 -18.43 -7.34 -8.95
N GLY A 313 -19.47 -8.12 -9.25
CA GLY A 313 -20.77 -7.62 -9.68
C GLY A 313 -20.77 -7.03 -11.10
N THR A 314 -19.73 -7.21 -11.88
CA THR A 314 -19.65 -6.86 -13.30
C THR A 314 -19.47 -8.11 -14.17
N GLU A 315 -19.61 -7.98 -15.48
CA GLU A 315 -19.31 -9.07 -16.43
C GLU A 315 -17.80 -9.39 -16.51
N TYR A 316 -16.95 -8.52 -15.95
CA TYR A 316 -15.48 -8.64 -15.93
C TYR A 316 -14.96 -9.24 -14.64
N ASP A 317 -15.81 -9.63 -13.70
CA ASP A 317 -15.44 -10.25 -12.44
C ASP A 317 -14.43 -11.39 -12.68
N ALA A 318 -13.23 -11.22 -12.14
CA ALA A 318 -12.09 -12.10 -12.41
C ALA A 318 -12.26 -13.53 -11.83
N ASP A 319 -13.22 -13.73 -10.95
CA ASP A 319 -13.55 -15.02 -10.35
C ASP A 319 -14.66 -15.77 -11.11
N LEU A 320 -15.24 -15.14 -12.16
CA LEU A 320 -16.19 -15.83 -13.04
C LEU A 320 -15.47 -16.74 -14.04
N PRO A 321 -16.06 -17.92 -14.35
CA PRO A 321 -15.51 -18.81 -15.37
C PRO A 321 -15.36 -18.12 -16.73
N GLY A 322 -14.16 -18.15 -17.28
CA GLY A 322 -13.79 -17.50 -18.54
C GLY A 322 -13.08 -16.15 -18.38
N ASN A 323 -13.01 -15.61 -17.17
CA ASN A 323 -12.35 -14.34 -16.85
C ASN A 323 -11.00 -14.53 -16.13
N GLU A 324 -10.46 -15.74 -16.08
CA GLU A 324 -9.23 -16.08 -15.32
C GLU A 324 -7.97 -15.27 -15.75
N GLY A 325 -8.05 -14.61 -16.91
CA GLY A 325 -6.98 -13.73 -17.42
C GLY A 325 -7.23 -12.23 -17.20
N MET A 326 -8.33 -11.86 -16.56
CA MET A 326 -8.62 -10.44 -16.26
C MET A 326 -7.61 -9.85 -15.30
N ARG A 327 -7.07 -8.68 -15.65
CA ARG A 327 -6.15 -7.93 -14.81
C ARG A 327 -6.95 -7.04 -13.84
N ALA A 328 -7.36 -7.61 -12.72
CA ALA A 328 -8.03 -6.90 -11.63
C ALA A 328 -7.07 -6.00 -10.83
N ILE A 329 -7.58 -5.22 -9.88
CA ILE A 329 -6.74 -4.48 -8.91
C ILE A 329 -6.12 -5.49 -7.94
N ALA A 330 -6.94 -6.31 -7.27
CA ALA A 330 -6.43 -7.38 -6.43
C ALA A 330 -5.89 -8.54 -7.26
N VAL A 331 -4.60 -8.85 -7.07
CA VAL A 331 -3.93 -10.01 -7.70
C VAL A 331 -3.05 -10.74 -6.69
N SER A 332 -2.93 -12.05 -6.84
CA SER A 332 -2.15 -12.91 -5.93
C SER A 332 -0.64 -12.64 -5.96
N THR A 333 -0.16 -11.93 -6.98
CA THR A 333 1.25 -11.57 -7.14
C THR A 333 1.66 -10.31 -6.39
N THR A 334 0.72 -9.57 -5.79
CA THR A 334 0.99 -8.38 -4.98
C THR A 334 1.86 -8.74 -3.77
N PRO A 335 3.07 -8.18 -3.60
CA PRO A 335 3.89 -8.37 -2.41
C PRO A 335 3.50 -7.44 -1.26
N GLU A 336 2.97 -6.24 -1.57
CA GLU A 336 2.47 -5.29 -0.57
C GLU A 336 1.45 -4.32 -1.19
N THR A 337 0.60 -3.78 -0.33
CA THR A 337 -0.26 -2.62 -0.63
C THR A 337 -0.15 -1.65 0.53
N HIS A 338 0.11 -0.37 0.24
CA HIS A 338 0.16 0.66 1.25
C HIS A 338 -0.87 1.76 1.00
N ILE A 339 -1.41 2.28 2.10
CA ILE A 339 -2.33 3.43 2.14
C ILE A 339 -1.73 4.41 3.15
N VAL A 340 -1.34 5.59 2.71
CA VAL A 340 -0.84 6.65 3.59
C VAL A 340 -1.97 7.64 3.83
N GLN A 341 -2.47 7.65 5.05
CA GLN A 341 -3.51 8.55 5.54
C GLN A 341 -2.83 9.71 6.28
N ILE A 342 -2.98 10.94 5.80
CA ILE A 342 -2.31 12.13 6.32
C ILE A 342 -3.31 12.98 7.10
N HIS A 343 -3.08 13.16 8.40
CA HIS A 343 -3.92 13.88 9.33
C HIS A 343 -3.43 15.33 9.52
N ASP A 344 -4.27 16.30 9.18
CA ASP A 344 -3.93 17.73 9.32
C ASP A 344 -3.74 18.17 10.78
N ASP A 345 -4.37 17.47 11.70
CA ASP A 345 -4.42 17.81 13.14
C ASP A 345 -3.44 17.00 14.01
N TYR A 346 -2.66 16.09 13.39
CA TYR A 346 -1.60 15.35 14.08
C TYR A 346 -0.30 16.16 14.14
N PRO A 347 0.62 15.86 15.11
CA PRO A 347 1.97 16.39 15.08
C PRO A 347 2.67 16.04 13.76
N THR A 348 3.44 16.97 13.21
CA THR A 348 4.07 16.79 11.89
C THR A 348 4.89 15.49 11.79
N GLN A 349 5.61 15.12 12.85
CA GLN A 349 6.44 13.91 12.89
C GLN A 349 5.61 12.62 12.73
N SER A 350 4.36 12.65 13.19
CA SER A 350 3.44 11.50 13.16
C SER A 350 2.15 11.79 12.36
N ALA A 351 2.23 12.74 11.43
CA ALA A 351 1.06 13.14 10.64
C ALA A 351 0.56 12.06 9.69
N ALA A 352 1.46 11.22 9.18
CA ALA A 352 1.12 10.13 8.29
C ALA A 352 0.93 8.83 9.07
N VAL A 353 -0.20 8.16 8.85
CA VAL A 353 -0.45 6.77 9.23
C VAL A 353 -0.36 5.92 7.97
N THR A 354 0.64 5.06 7.90
CA THR A 354 0.82 4.14 6.79
C THR A 354 0.19 2.79 7.14
N TRP A 355 -0.87 2.41 6.42
CA TRP A 355 -1.54 1.13 6.52
C TRP A 355 -0.96 0.19 5.48
N VAL A 356 -0.32 -0.90 5.90
CA VAL A 356 0.37 -1.83 5.00
C VAL A 356 -0.25 -3.21 5.05
N ALA A 357 -0.69 -3.72 3.91
CA ALA A 357 -1.09 -5.11 3.75
C ALA A 357 0.09 -5.91 3.15
N PRO A 358 0.74 -6.79 3.93
CA PRO A 358 1.82 -7.63 3.45
C PRO A 358 1.26 -8.80 2.62
N GLY A 359 1.63 -8.90 1.35
CA GLY A 359 1.06 -9.83 0.39
C GLY A 359 -0.17 -9.26 -0.33
N GLY A 360 -1.04 -10.11 -0.85
CA GLY A 360 -2.27 -9.68 -1.52
C GLY A 360 -3.28 -9.10 -0.52
N ALA A 361 -3.68 -7.85 -0.72
CA ALA A 361 -4.59 -7.11 0.18
C ALA A 361 -5.92 -7.82 0.45
N GLU A 362 -6.39 -8.64 -0.49
CA GLU A 362 -7.62 -9.41 -0.39
C GLU A 362 -7.60 -10.45 0.73
N HIS A 363 -6.43 -11.03 1.00
CA HIS A 363 -6.26 -12.07 2.01
C HIS A 363 -5.32 -11.67 3.16
N SER A 364 -5.03 -10.38 3.28
CA SER A 364 -4.13 -9.81 4.28
C SER A 364 -4.80 -8.66 5.03
N VAL A 365 -4.25 -8.31 6.19
CA VAL A 365 -4.68 -7.18 7.02
C VAL A 365 -3.87 -5.93 6.71
N PHE A 366 -4.48 -4.77 6.74
CA PHE A 366 -3.77 -3.50 6.72
C PHE A 366 -3.29 -3.13 8.13
N LEU A 367 -1.97 -3.18 8.35
CA LEU A 367 -1.29 -2.87 9.61
C LEU A 367 -0.94 -1.38 9.66
N PRO A 368 -1.40 -0.62 10.68
CA PRO A 368 -1.12 0.82 10.76
C PRO A 368 0.21 1.11 11.45
N GLU A 369 0.97 2.05 10.90
CA GLU A 369 2.16 2.61 11.52
C GLU A 369 2.23 4.13 11.33
N LEU A 370 2.54 4.88 12.39
CA LEU A 370 2.72 6.32 12.31
C LEU A 370 4.13 6.68 11.82
N SER A 371 4.27 7.74 11.06
CA SER A 371 5.57 8.20 10.53
C SER A 371 6.61 8.58 11.60
N GLY A 372 6.18 8.83 12.83
CA GLY A 372 7.06 9.18 13.97
C GLY A 372 7.74 8.00 14.67
N ILE A 373 7.55 6.76 14.21
CA ILE A 373 8.21 5.60 14.80
C ILE A 373 9.74 5.70 14.62
N THR A 374 10.50 5.25 15.62
CA THR A 374 11.98 5.23 15.58
C THR A 374 12.56 3.83 15.36
N ASP A 375 11.73 2.81 15.42
CA ASP A 375 12.04 1.42 15.08
C ASP A 375 10.75 0.71 14.60
N THR A 376 10.89 -0.46 14.02
CA THR A 376 9.77 -1.33 13.62
C THR A 376 9.85 -2.64 14.39
N ALA A 377 8.74 -3.39 14.47
CA ALA A 377 8.73 -4.71 15.07
C ALA A 377 9.79 -5.62 14.43
N ASP A 378 10.44 -6.47 15.25
CA ASP A 378 11.48 -7.38 14.77
C ASP A 378 11.00 -8.30 13.63
N ALA A 379 9.73 -8.67 13.64
CA ALA A 379 9.12 -9.48 12.58
C ALA A 379 9.09 -8.76 11.22
N TRP A 380 9.01 -7.42 11.17
CA TRP A 380 9.15 -6.64 9.95
C TRP A 380 10.58 -6.61 9.41
N LYS A 381 11.58 -6.73 10.28
CA LYS A 381 13.01 -6.67 9.94
C LYS A 381 13.58 -8.03 9.50
N THR A 382 12.78 -9.10 9.56
CA THR A 382 13.21 -10.45 9.15
C THR A 382 13.46 -10.50 7.65
N ASP A 383 14.72 -10.50 7.28
CA ASP A 383 15.23 -10.35 5.92
C ASP A 383 15.61 -11.73 5.33
N SER A 384 14.66 -12.39 4.66
CA SER A 384 14.86 -13.73 4.08
C SER A 384 14.04 -13.95 2.81
N ALA A 385 14.70 -14.37 1.74
CA ALA A 385 14.06 -14.78 0.48
C ALA A 385 13.26 -16.09 0.60
N ILE A 386 13.42 -16.84 1.67
CA ILE A 386 12.74 -18.10 1.90
C ILE A 386 11.85 -17.98 3.13
N TYR A 387 10.74 -18.74 3.14
CA TYR A 387 9.86 -18.82 4.29
C TYR A 387 10.65 -18.98 5.59
N THR A 388 10.31 -18.16 6.54
CA THR A 388 10.94 -18.12 7.85
C THR A 388 9.89 -17.72 8.89
N ASP A 389 9.93 -18.37 10.04
CA ASP A 389 9.09 -18.00 11.19
C ASP A 389 9.44 -16.59 11.65
N ASN A 390 8.49 -15.91 12.31
CA ASN A 390 8.66 -14.54 12.80
C ASN A 390 9.00 -13.53 11.69
N SER A 391 8.31 -13.65 10.55
CA SER A 391 8.34 -12.68 9.46
C SER A 391 6.92 -12.21 9.17
N VAL A 392 6.67 -10.92 9.25
CA VAL A 392 5.35 -10.35 8.88
C VAL A 392 5.01 -10.77 7.46
N TYR A 393 5.87 -10.51 6.49
CA TYR A 393 5.61 -10.88 5.10
C TYR A 393 5.22 -12.35 4.94
N TRP A 394 6.04 -13.29 5.44
CA TRP A 394 5.79 -14.71 5.24
C TRP A 394 4.57 -15.22 6.00
N THR A 395 4.27 -14.65 7.17
CA THR A 395 3.08 -15.02 7.95
C THR A 395 1.79 -14.70 7.20
N PHE A 396 1.69 -13.51 6.59
CA PHE A 396 0.49 -13.16 5.82
C PHE A 396 0.50 -13.78 4.42
N LYS A 397 1.64 -13.85 3.75
CA LYS A 397 1.72 -14.42 2.39
C LYS A 397 1.30 -15.90 2.33
N GLN A 398 1.57 -16.69 3.36
CA GLN A 398 1.11 -18.08 3.40
C GLN A 398 -0.42 -18.20 3.50
N ILE A 399 -1.09 -17.27 4.20
CA ILE A 399 -2.57 -17.20 4.25
C ILE A 399 -3.10 -16.91 2.85
N CYS A 400 -2.55 -15.90 2.16
CA CYS A 400 -2.90 -15.57 0.78
C CYS A 400 -2.78 -16.82 -0.13
N GLY A 401 -1.66 -17.54 -0.04
CA GLY A 401 -1.44 -18.74 -0.84
C GLY A 401 -2.42 -19.88 -0.54
N LEU A 402 -2.85 -20.05 0.71
CA LEU A 402 -3.87 -21.04 1.06
C LEU A 402 -5.27 -20.63 0.59
N ALA A 403 -5.65 -19.37 0.77
CA ALA A 403 -6.96 -18.85 0.35
C ALA A 403 -7.13 -18.96 -1.17
N ASP A 404 -6.09 -18.67 -1.94
CA ASP A 404 -6.07 -18.80 -3.40
C ASP A 404 -6.21 -20.25 -3.91
N THR A 405 -6.05 -21.27 -3.06
CA THR A 405 -6.25 -22.67 -3.47
C THR A 405 -7.69 -22.99 -3.87
N ASP A 406 -8.68 -22.31 -3.30
CA ASP A 406 -10.09 -22.35 -3.69
C ASP A 406 -10.78 -21.06 -3.24
N ARG A 407 -10.72 -20.05 -4.08
CA ARG A 407 -11.22 -18.70 -3.78
C ARG A 407 -12.71 -18.69 -3.45
N THR A 408 -13.51 -19.54 -4.10
CA THR A 408 -14.96 -19.62 -3.85
C THR A 408 -15.30 -20.13 -2.44
N LEU A 409 -14.38 -20.84 -1.80
CA LEU A 409 -14.56 -21.37 -0.46
C LEU A 409 -13.95 -20.49 0.64
N TYR A 410 -12.81 -19.84 0.38
CA TYR A 410 -11.97 -19.29 1.44
C TYR A 410 -11.89 -17.77 1.44
N THR A 411 -11.96 -17.11 0.28
CA THR A 411 -11.71 -15.66 0.16
C THR A 411 -12.60 -14.85 1.09
N GLN A 412 -13.93 -15.00 0.99
CA GLN A 412 -14.84 -14.20 1.80
C GLN A 412 -14.62 -14.36 3.30
N GLY A 413 -14.37 -15.60 3.77
CA GLY A 413 -14.15 -15.83 5.20
C GLY A 413 -12.83 -15.24 5.71
N VAL A 414 -11.78 -15.24 4.90
CA VAL A 414 -10.51 -14.60 5.24
C VAL A 414 -10.63 -13.07 5.22
N GLU A 415 -11.32 -12.52 4.22
CA GLU A 415 -11.57 -11.09 4.11
C GLU A 415 -12.44 -10.57 5.27
N ASP A 416 -13.55 -11.26 5.60
CA ASP A 416 -14.40 -10.92 6.74
C ASP A 416 -13.60 -10.91 8.05
N TYR A 417 -12.70 -11.88 8.24
CA TYR A 417 -11.83 -11.95 9.41
C TYR A 417 -10.94 -10.70 9.52
N TRP A 418 -10.27 -10.29 8.45
CA TRP A 418 -9.39 -9.13 8.46
C TRP A 418 -10.13 -7.80 8.55
N THR A 419 -11.27 -7.66 7.89
CA THR A 419 -12.11 -6.45 7.99
C THR A 419 -12.52 -6.15 9.44
N LEU A 420 -12.80 -7.19 10.24
CA LEU A 420 -13.09 -6.99 11.66
C LEU A 420 -11.87 -6.53 12.46
N GLN A 421 -10.67 -7.05 12.17
CA GLN A 421 -9.43 -6.61 12.80
C GLN A 421 -9.11 -5.15 12.43
N GLU A 422 -9.25 -4.79 11.17
CA GLU A 422 -9.04 -3.43 10.67
C GLU A 422 -9.97 -2.43 11.31
N ALA A 423 -11.26 -2.75 11.45
CA ALA A 423 -12.21 -1.88 12.13
C ALA A 423 -11.84 -1.62 13.61
N MET A 424 -11.23 -2.60 14.30
CA MET A 424 -10.73 -2.39 15.66
C MET A 424 -9.48 -1.52 15.68
N MET A 425 -8.51 -1.78 14.81
CA MET A 425 -7.31 -0.95 14.72
C MET A 425 -7.63 0.49 14.34
N GLN A 426 -8.58 0.73 13.42
CA GLN A 426 -9.04 2.07 13.08
C GLN A 426 -9.63 2.81 14.30
N ALA A 427 -10.52 2.15 15.06
CA ALA A 427 -11.10 2.72 16.27
C ALA A 427 -10.05 3.00 17.37
N GLU A 428 -8.98 2.20 17.42
CA GLU A 428 -7.86 2.43 18.32
C GLU A 428 -6.99 3.61 17.85
N MET A 429 -6.69 3.70 16.54
CA MET A 429 -5.90 4.78 15.97
C MET A 429 -6.49 6.17 16.19
N GLU A 430 -7.82 6.31 16.28
CA GLU A 430 -8.44 7.58 16.67
C GLU A 430 -7.99 8.06 18.07
N GLN A 431 -7.87 7.13 19.03
CA GLN A 431 -7.42 7.45 20.39
C GLN A 431 -5.90 7.64 20.46
N VAL A 432 -5.18 6.87 19.67
CA VAL A 432 -3.72 7.00 19.53
C VAL A 432 -3.34 8.39 19.07
N GLY A 433 -4.02 8.93 18.06
CA GLY A 433 -3.77 10.28 17.57
C GLY A 433 -3.90 11.35 18.68
N GLU A 434 -4.95 11.28 19.50
CA GLU A 434 -5.14 12.22 20.63
C GLU A 434 -4.07 12.07 21.72
N GLN A 435 -3.66 10.84 22.01
CA GLN A 435 -2.60 10.59 22.98
C GLN A 435 -1.23 11.02 22.43
N ALA A 436 -0.93 10.77 21.18
CA ALA A 436 0.27 11.21 20.50
C ALA A 436 0.41 12.74 20.55
N LYS A 437 -0.64 13.51 20.18
CA LYS A 437 -0.69 14.97 20.30
C LYS A 437 -0.29 15.44 21.70
N THR A 438 -0.82 14.79 22.73
CA THR A 438 -0.54 15.13 24.13
C THR A 438 0.92 14.87 24.49
N LEU A 439 1.50 13.78 24.05
CA LEU A 439 2.87 13.38 24.36
C LEU A 439 3.89 14.20 23.58
N TYR A 440 3.69 14.43 22.29
CA TYR A 440 4.55 15.28 21.47
C TYR A 440 4.56 16.73 21.96
N ALA A 441 3.43 17.24 22.45
CA ALA A 441 3.38 18.58 23.06
C ALA A 441 4.21 18.70 24.34
N GLN A 442 4.50 17.59 25.03
CA GLN A 442 5.34 17.56 26.23
C GLN A 442 6.83 17.38 25.89
N ASP A 443 7.12 16.44 25.01
CA ASP A 443 8.48 16.00 24.67
C ASP A 443 8.42 15.12 23.43
N GLU A 444 9.18 15.44 22.39
CA GLU A 444 9.22 14.68 21.13
C GLU A 444 9.59 13.21 21.37
N ALA A 445 10.63 12.94 22.16
CA ALA A 445 11.06 11.59 22.47
C ALA A 445 9.99 10.74 23.19
N LYS A 446 9.05 11.37 23.92
CA LYS A 446 7.91 10.64 24.50
C LYS A 446 6.86 10.29 23.47
N GLY A 447 6.64 11.19 22.51
CA GLY A 447 5.77 10.93 21.37
C GLY A 447 6.31 9.76 20.56
N ASP A 448 7.58 9.83 20.15
CA ASP A 448 8.25 8.78 19.38
C ASP A 448 8.22 7.41 20.08
N ALA A 449 8.57 7.40 21.38
CA ALA A 449 8.53 6.16 22.16
C ALA A 449 7.13 5.54 22.26
N TYR A 450 6.10 6.38 22.36
CA TYR A 450 4.72 5.93 22.43
C TYR A 450 4.26 5.32 21.10
N VAL A 451 4.44 6.04 19.98
CA VAL A 451 3.99 5.56 18.68
C VAL A 451 4.78 4.34 18.20
N THR A 452 6.09 4.26 18.57
CA THR A 452 6.91 3.08 18.28
C THR A 452 6.42 1.85 19.04
N ALA A 453 6.23 1.97 20.37
CA ALA A 453 5.76 0.84 21.18
C ALA A 453 4.37 0.34 20.73
N LEU A 454 3.49 1.25 20.32
CA LEU A 454 2.17 0.89 19.81
C LEU A 454 2.25 0.14 18.48
N ALA A 455 3.07 0.62 17.53
CA ALA A 455 3.24 -0.04 16.23
C ALA A 455 3.77 -1.48 16.42
N GLU A 456 4.73 -1.67 17.35
CA GLU A 456 5.24 -3.00 17.70
C GLU A 456 4.14 -3.89 18.28
N GLU A 457 3.32 -3.38 19.23
CA GLU A 457 2.22 -4.12 19.86
C GLU A 457 1.14 -4.54 18.86
N MET A 458 0.73 -3.63 17.95
CA MET A 458 -0.25 -3.93 16.91
C MET A 458 0.25 -5.03 15.95
N VAL A 459 1.52 -4.97 15.55
CA VAL A 459 2.11 -6.01 14.71
C VAL A 459 2.15 -7.36 15.44
N GLU A 460 2.56 -7.39 16.71
CA GLU A 460 2.60 -8.64 17.51
C GLU A 460 1.20 -9.25 17.66
N GLU A 461 0.18 -8.43 17.91
CA GLU A 461 -1.21 -8.91 18.01
C GLU A 461 -1.69 -9.50 16.67
N GLN A 462 -1.48 -8.77 15.56
CA GLN A 462 -1.96 -9.26 14.27
C GLN A 462 -1.16 -10.45 13.75
N MET A 463 0.11 -10.59 14.11
CA MET A 463 0.89 -11.80 13.86
C MET A 463 0.28 -13.03 14.58
N ALA A 464 -0.13 -12.87 15.84
CA ALA A 464 -0.79 -13.95 16.58
C ALA A 464 -2.16 -14.31 15.98
N ASN A 465 -2.94 -13.31 15.56
CA ASN A 465 -4.21 -13.52 14.85
C ASN A 465 -3.99 -14.25 13.51
N ALA A 466 -2.93 -13.89 12.78
CA ALA A 466 -2.58 -14.53 11.51
C ALA A 466 -2.16 -15.99 11.68
N GLU A 467 -1.37 -16.30 12.71
CA GLU A 467 -0.99 -17.69 13.03
C GLU A 467 -2.23 -18.55 13.37
N HIS A 468 -3.18 -17.97 14.10
CA HIS A 468 -4.44 -18.64 14.43
C HIS A 468 -5.28 -18.90 13.17
N LEU A 469 -5.53 -17.87 12.37
CA LEU A 469 -6.27 -17.99 11.11
C LEU A 469 -5.59 -18.99 10.15
N TYR A 470 -4.26 -18.93 10.05
CA TYR A 470 -3.51 -19.89 9.24
C TYR A 470 -3.74 -21.33 9.67
N ALA A 471 -3.72 -21.61 10.99
CA ALA A 471 -3.96 -22.96 11.51
C ALA A 471 -5.38 -23.46 11.19
N GLU A 472 -6.40 -22.60 11.32
CA GLU A 472 -7.76 -22.92 10.96
C GLU A 472 -7.93 -23.14 9.46
N LEU A 473 -7.44 -22.21 8.63
CA LEU A 473 -7.50 -22.28 7.17
C LEU A 473 -6.76 -23.52 6.65
N LEU A 474 -5.55 -23.79 7.13
CA LEU A 474 -4.78 -24.99 6.75
C LEU A 474 -5.54 -26.28 7.11
N THR A 475 -6.20 -26.31 8.28
CA THR A 475 -7.03 -27.45 8.71
C THR A 475 -8.16 -27.70 7.72
N VAL A 476 -8.89 -26.65 7.34
CA VAL A 476 -10.01 -26.76 6.40
C VAL A 476 -9.52 -27.14 5.00
N VAL A 477 -8.48 -26.49 4.48
CA VAL A 477 -7.87 -26.81 3.17
C VAL A 477 -7.42 -28.27 3.13
N THR A 478 -6.77 -28.76 4.19
CA THR A 478 -6.30 -30.14 4.30
C THR A 478 -7.45 -31.14 4.29
N HIS A 479 -8.52 -30.86 5.05
CA HIS A 479 -9.71 -31.72 5.09
C HIS A 479 -10.49 -31.71 3.76
N ASN A 480 -10.48 -30.60 3.05
CA ASN A 480 -11.19 -30.46 1.77
C ASN A 480 -10.51 -31.24 0.62
N ASN A 481 -9.20 -31.46 0.65
CA ASN A 481 -8.45 -32.20 -0.36
C ASN A 481 -8.73 -31.77 -1.81
N GLY A 482 -8.95 -30.49 -2.05
CA GLY A 482 -9.28 -29.97 -3.39
C GLY A 482 -10.64 -30.36 -3.94
N LEU A 483 -11.54 -30.94 -3.13
CA LEU A 483 -12.91 -31.28 -3.53
C LEU A 483 -13.87 -30.14 -3.11
N SER A 484 -13.96 -29.11 -3.94
CA SER A 484 -14.81 -27.93 -3.66
C SER A 484 -16.27 -28.11 -4.08
N SER A 485 -16.56 -29.03 -4.98
CA SER A 485 -17.91 -29.24 -5.51
C SER A 485 -18.95 -29.55 -4.42
N GLY A 486 -19.94 -28.67 -4.26
CA GLY A 486 -21.04 -28.81 -3.31
C GLY A 486 -20.71 -28.40 -1.87
N LYS A 487 -19.58 -27.72 -1.61
CA LYS A 487 -19.23 -27.19 -0.29
C LYS A 487 -19.75 -25.77 -0.10
N THR A 488 -20.01 -25.42 1.16
CA THR A 488 -20.39 -24.07 1.56
C THR A 488 -19.13 -23.24 1.82
N PRO A 489 -19.12 -21.94 1.49
CA PRO A 489 -18.04 -21.04 1.90
C PRO A 489 -17.75 -21.15 3.40
N VAL A 490 -16.47 -21.08 3.75
CA VAL A 490 -15.99 -21.20 5.12
C VAL A 490 -15.97 -19.82 5.76
N THR A 491 -16.31 -19.75 7.03
CA THR A 491 -16.18 -18.54 7.84
C THR A 491 -15.21 -18.81 9.00
N PHE A 492 -14.46 -17.79 9.38
CA PHE A 492 -13.51 -17.84 10.49
C PHE A 492 -13.94 -16.86 11.58
N GLU A 493 -13.78 -17.25 12.85
CA GLU A 493 -14.09 -16.37 13.97
C GLU A 493 -12.89 -15.47 14.28
N ALA A 494 -13.03 -14.17 14.04
CA ALA A 494 -12.01 -13.19 14.38
C ALA A 494 -11.81 -13.12 15.91
N THR A 495 -10.56 -13.01 16.35
CA THR A 495 -10.19 -12.96 17.76
C THR A 495 -9.39 -11.70 18.08
N THR A 496 -9.37 -11.29 19.34
CA THR A 496 -8.59 -10.13 19.82
C THR A 496 -8.03 -10.39 21.20
N ALA A 497 -6.95 -9.67 21.54
CA ALA A 497 -6.35 -9.71 22.85
C ALA A 497 -7.33 -9.22 23.93
N LEU A 498 -7.68 -10.13 24.86
CA LEU A 498 -8.75 -9.89 25.82
C LEU A 498 -8.49 -8.68 26.73
N ARG A 499 -7.25 -8.52 27.19
CA ARG A 499 -6.93 -7.49 28.19
C ARG A 499 -7.14 -6.09 27.63
N GLU A 500 -6.54 -5.84 26.50
CA GLU A 500 -6.55 -4.57 25.77
C GLU A 500 -7.99 -4.22 25.39
N ALA A 501 -8.68 -5.14 24.72
CA ALA A 501 -10.05 -4.95 24.28
C ALA A 501 -11.05 -4.74 25.45
N ALA A 502 -10.88 -5.45 26.57
CA ALA A 502 -11.72 -5.27 27.75
C ALA A 502 -11.43 -3.94 28.47
N GLN A 503 -10.17 -3.53 28.57
CA GLN A 503 -9.77 -2.24 29.14
C GLN A 503 -10.30 -1.08 28.31
N PHE A 504 -10.22 -1.19 26.99
CA PHE A 504 -10.81 -0.23 26.06
C PHE A 504 -12.32 -0.02 26.31
N LYS A 505 -13.05 -1.11 26.56
CA LYS A 505 -14.46 -1.07 26.96
C LYS A 505 -14.68 -0.65 28.42
N GLY A 506 -13.63 -0.29 29.16
CA GLY A 506 -13.67 0.20 30.54
C GLY A 506 -13.78 -0.90 31.61
N TYR A 507 -13.44 -2.14 31.28
CA TYR A 507 -13.38 -3.25 32.24
C TYR A 507 -11.99 -3.34 32.88
N THR A 508 -11.96 -3.76 34.14
CA THR A 508 -10.73 -4.19 34.82
C THR A 508 -10.59 -5.70 34.64
N VAL A 509 -9.41 -6.16 34.24
CA VAL A 509 -9.12 -7.58 34.00
C VAL A 509 -8.34 -8.17 35.16
N GLY A 510 -8.90 -9.22 35.77
CA GLY A 510 -8.26 -10.01 36.82
C GLY A 510 -8.03 -11.45 36.36
N TRP A 511 -6.93 -12.07 36.85
CA TRP A 511 -6.62 -13.48 36.59
C TRP A 511 -6.45 -14.24 37.91
N ASN A 512 -7.05 -15.44 37.98
CA ASN A 512 -6.91 -16.34 39.12
C ASN A 512 -5.99 -17.51 38.78
N ALA A 513 -4.82 -17.51 39.34
CA ALA A 513 -3.81 -18.56 39.08
C ALA A 513 -4.23 -19.97 39.56
N ALA A 514 -5.18 -20.08 40.48
CA ALA A 514 -5.59 -21.37 41.06
C ALA A 514 -6.45 -22.22 40.12
N ASP A 515 -7.26 -21.57 39.29
CA ASP A 515 -8.20 -22.25 38.38
C ASP A 515 -8.09 -21.77 36.92
N GLY A 516 -7.24 -20.77 36.65
CA GLY A 516 -7.04 -20.17 35.35
C GLY A 516 -8.22 -19.32 34.87
N ALA A 517 -9.13 -18.93 35.79
CA ALA A 517 -10.26 -18.08 35.44
C ALA A 517 -9.83 -16.62 35.24
N ILE A 518 -10.34 -16.00 34.18
CA ILE A 518 -10.19 -14.57 33.91
C ILE A 518 -11.48 -13.88 34.30
N THR A 519 -11.40 -12.75 35.00
CA THR A 519 -12.54 -11.97 35.42
C THR A 519 -12.49 -10.57 34.87
N LEU A 520 -13.56 -10.13 34.22
CA LEU A 520 -13.75 -8.76 33.76
C LEU A 520 -14.75 -8.08 34.71
N THR A 521 -14.45 -6.84 35.16
CA THR A 521 -15.31 -6.11 36.10
C THR A 521 -15.47 -4.66 35.65
N LYS A 522 -16.75 -4.18 35.54
CA LYS A 522 -17.07 -2.78 35.25
C LYS A 522 -18.33 -2.38 36.04
N GLY A 523 -18.18 -1.62 37.12
CA GLY A 523 -19.27 -1.31 38.02
C GLY A 523 -19.88 -2.56 38.63
N SER A 524 -21.16 -2.84 38.36
CA SER A 524 -21.86 -4.05 38.78
C SER A 524 -21.69 -5.23 37.82
N ASP A 525 -21.19 -5.00 36.62
CA ASP A 525 -20.99 -6.06 35.64
C ASP A 525 -19.77 -6.90 36.00
N LYS A 526 -19.98 -8.21 36.02
CA LYS A 526 -18.93 -9.19 36.28
C LYS A 526 -19.02 -10.33 35.28
N ILE A 527 -17.94 -10.56 34.54
CA ILE A 527 -17.83 -11.67 33.58
C ILE A 527 -16.67 -12.54 33.99
N SER A 528 -16.86 -13.85 33.95
CA SER A 528 -15.79 -14.83 34.17
C SER A 528 -15.71 -15.77 32.97
N LEU A 529 -14.50 -15.98 32.47
CA LEU A 529 -14.23 -16.86 31.34
C LEU A 529 -12.91 -17.62 31.55
N LYS A 530 -12.65 -18.61 30.73
CA LYS A 530 -11.45 -19.44 30.84
C LYS A 530 -10.97 -19.86 29.45
N ALA A 531 -9.67 -19.84 29.23
CA ALA A 531 -9.08 -20.38 28.01
C ALA A 531 -9.45 -21.86 27.83
N GLY A 532 -9.80 -22.23 26.61
CA GLY A 532 -10.26 -23.58 26.26
C GLY A 532 -11.73 -23.87 26.55
N SER A 533 -12.51 -22.89 27.03
CA SER A 533 -13.95 -23.07 27.28
C SER A 533 -14.77 -22.10 26.43
N ALA A 534 -15.66 -22.61 25.59
CA ALA A 534 -16.62 -21.80 24.84
C ALA A 534 -17.79 -21.27 25.68
N THR A 535 -17.67 -21.27 27.03
CA THR A 535 -18.70 -20.77 27.94
C THR A 535 -18.10 -19.74 28.89
N ALA A 536 -18.69 -18.56 28.94
CA ALA A 536 -18.43 -17.52 29.94
C ALA A 536 -19.59 -17.39 30.90
N VAL A 537 -19.37 -16.76 32.06
CA VAL A 537 -20.44 -16.47 33.03
C VAL A 537 -20.55 -14.95 33.17
N LYS A 538 -21.64 -14.34 32.68
CA LYS A 538 -21.93 -12.90 32.82
C LYS A 538 -23.02 -12.69 33.90
N ASN A 539 -22.64 -12.02 34.99
CA ASN A 539 -23.56 -11.71 36.10
C ASN A 539 -24.27 -12.95 36.70
N GLY A 540 -23.55 -14.08 36.72
CA GLY A 540 -24.06 -15.35 37.24
C GLY A 540 -24.88 -16.18 36.25
N GLN A 541 -24.99 -15.76 34.98
CA GLN A 541 -25.65 -16.51 33.91
C GLN A 541 -24.59 -17.00 32.91
N GLU A 542 -24.76 -18.24 32.45
CA GLU A 542 -23.90 -18.78 31.39
C GLU A 542 -24.23 -18.10 30.05
N VAL A 543 -23.15 -17.75 29.32
CA VAL A 543 -23.18 -17.19 27.98
C VAL A 543 -22.29 -18.06 27.12
N GLU A 544 -22.79 -18.54 26.00
CA GLU A 544 -22.02 -19.28 25.00
C GLU A 544 -21.22 -18.32 24.18
N LEU A 545 -19.95 -18.62 23.96
CA LEU A 545 -19.03 -17.90 23.09
C LEU A 545 -19.01 -18.59 21.72
N SER A 546 -18.83 -17.82 20.65
CA SER A 546 -18.74 -18.35 19.27
C SER A 546 -17.55 -19.29 19.08
N ALA A 547 -16.44 -19.04 19.81
CA ALA A 547 -15.28 -19.94 19.90
C ALA A 547 -14.70 -19.92 21.33
N ALA A 548 -13.93 -20.95 21.68
CA ALA A 548 -13.25 -21.00 22.97
C ALA A 548 -12.05 -20.03 22.97
N PRO A 549 -11.93 -19.17 24.01
CA PRO A 549 -10.70 -18.39 24.21
C PRO A 549 -9.46 -19.27 24.22
N TYR A 550 -8.36 -18.78 23.67
CA TYR A 550 -7.08 -19.47 23.68
C TYR A 550 -5.96 -18.57 24.22
N THR A 551 -4.82 -19.14 24.56
CA THR A 551 -3.65 -18.37 25.01
C THR A 551 -2.47 -18.68 24.12
N GLN A 552 -1.84 -17.60 23.58
CA GLN A 552 -0.66 -17.65 22.74
C GLN A 552 0.34 -16.61 23.25
N ASN A 553 1.59 -16.98 23.37
CA ASN A 553 2.67 -16.12 23.88
C ASN A 553 2.38 -15.40 25.22
N GLY A 554 1.52 -16.01 26.07
CA GLY A 554 1.12 -15.43 27.35
C GLY A 554 -0.04 -14.45 27.29
N VAL A 555 -0.56 -14.15 26.10
CA VAL A 555 -1.75 -13.33 25.84
C VAL A 555 -2.96 -14.25 25.67
N THR A 556 -4.11 -13.86 26.23
CA THR A 556 -5.38 -14.57 26.03
C THR A 556 -6.21 -13.87 24.97
N TYR A 557 -6.57 -14.60 23.94
CA TYR A 557 -7.42 -14.17 22.84
C TYR A 557 -8.86 -14.67 23.05
N VAL A 558 -9.80 -13.84 22.68
CA VAL A 558 -11.25 -14.13 22.75
C VAL A 558 -11.92 -13.83 21.43
N PRO A 559 -13.07 -14.48 21.12
CA PRO A 559 -13.86 -14.11 19.96
C PRO A 559 -14.20 -12.61 19.96
N MET A 560 -14.06 -11.97 18.82
CA MET A 560 -14.37 -10.55 18.69
C MET A 560 -15.85 -10.26 18.92
N SER A 561 -16.74 -11.17 18.53
CA SER A 561 -18.17 -11.13 18.83
C SER A 561 -18.46 -11.02 20.34
N PHE A 562 -17.63 -11.64 21.19
CA PHE A 562 -17.73 -11.51 22.64
C PHE A 562 -17.39 -10.08 23.10
N VAL A 563 -16.32 -9.48 22.56
CA VAL A 563 -15.90 -8.12 22.92
C VAL A 563 -16.91 -7.07 22.44
N GLN A 564 -17.52 -7.28 21.27
CA GLN A 564 -18.60 -6.41 20.79
C GLN A 564 -19.81 -6.42 21.72
N GLY A 565 -20.05 -7.53 22.43
CA GLY A 565 -21.12 -7.71 23.43
C GLY A 565 -20.78 -7.19 24.83
N LEU A 566 -19.56 -6.67 25.07
CA LEU A 566 -19.15 -6.00 26.31
C LEU A 566 -19.65 -4.55 26.35
#